data_34c3d8525922409a4029caa1ce976127
#
_entry.id   34c3d8525922409a4029caa1ce976127
#
_cell.length_a   1.000
_cell.length_b   1.000
_cell.length_c   1.000
_cell.angle_alpha   90.00
_cell.angle_beta   90.00
_cell.angle_gamma   90.00
#
_symmetry.space_group_name_H-M   'P 1'
#
loop_
_entity.id
_entity.type
_entity.pdbx_description
1 polymer ?
#
loop_
_entity_poly.entity_id
_entity_poly.type
_entity_poly.pdbx_seq_one_letter_code
_entity_poly.pdbx_strand_id
1 'polypeptide(L)'
;MAIGGSILILCNFRSIRPRYLIDQEATLSWLAAAHARAESCKDDSPGKLQPASASSDRIARLVKRYGCSSEQIAVRGTEICDFTHTNWDKMELFHFRDGPFGPNMSQRSAQFSEISKRICGQFFTPEITAPDHIVHVTCSGYISPSSAQEIVSKNNWHQKTVVTHAYHMGCYASLPAVRMAEGFLAKARLGPGSRRSDFRADIFHTEVCSIHVQLQ
;
A
#
# COMPACT_ATOMS: atom_id res chain seq x y z
N MET A 1 13.20 -17.54 40.39
CA MET A 1 12.97 -16.13 40.00
C MET A 1 11.82 -16.10 39.05
N ALA A 2 10.65 -15.63 39.46
CA ALA A 2 9.50 -15.42 38.56
C ALA A 2 9.85 -14.22 37.69
N ILE A 3 10.06 -14.46 36.40
CA ILE A 3 10.13 -13.40 35.39
C ILE A 3 8.71 -12.85 35.31
N GLY A 4 8.43 -11.72 35.98
CA GLY A 4 7.17 -11.03 35.85
C GLY A 4 6.95 -10.72 34.37
N GLY A 5 6.10 -11.49 33.73
CA GLY A 5 5.80 -11.37 32.31
C GLY A 5 5.26 -9.98 32.04
N SER A 6 6.00 -9.21 31.27
CA SER A 6 5.53 -7.91 30.79
C SER A 6 4.40 -8.12 29.81
N ILE A 7 3.22 -7.64 30.13
CA ILE A 7 2.07 -7.71 29.21
C ILE A 7 2.27 -6.66 28.12
N LEU A 8 2.32 -7.07 26.86
CA LEU A 8 2.19 -6.21 25.70
C LEU A 8 0.69 -5.91 25.50
N ILE A 9 0.34 -4.64 25.41
CA ILE A 9 -1.04 -4.22 25.11
C ILE A 9 -1.04 -3.59 23.71
N LEU A 10 -1.84 -4.15 22.82
CA LEU A 10 -2.18 -3.54 21.55
C LEU A 10 -3.45 -2.71 21.73
N CYS A 11 -3.36 -1.43 21.43
CA CYS A 11 -4.47 -0.51 21.62
C CYS A 11 -4.51 0.57 20.53
N ASN A 12 -5.52 1.41 20.54
CA ASN A 12 -5.68 2.54 19.62
C ASN A 12 -5.64 2.16 18.14
N PHE A 13 -6.28 1.05 17.77
CA PHE A 13 -6.41 0.65 16.38
C PHE A 13 -7.14 1.72 15.57
N ARG A 14 -6.51 2.18 14.50
CA ARG A 14 -7.04 3.19 13.59
C ARG A 14 -6.91 2.73 12.16
N SER A 15 -7.87 3.06 11.32
CA SER A 15 -7.81 2.83 9.89
C SER A 15 -8.22 4.08 9.12
N ILE A 16 -7.59 4.30 7.98
CA ILE A 16 -7.98 5.33 7.02
C ILE A 16 -8.68 4.64 5.87
N ARG A 17 -9.89 5.09 5.57
CA ARG A 17 -10.63 4.58 4.41
C ARG A 17 -9.98 5.09 3.13
N PRO A 18 -9.89 4.25 2.10
CA PRO A 18 -9.41 4.67 0.80
C PRO A 18 -10.33 5.74 0.19
N ARG A 19 -9.78 6.57 -0.70
CA ARG A 19 -10.51 7.67 -1.34
C ARG A 19 -11.68 7.20 -2.19
N TYR A 20 -11.50 6.07 -2.87
CA TYR A 20 -12.47 5.56 -3.82
C TYR A 20 -12.92 4.17 -3.38
N LEU A 21 -14.22 3.95 -3.46
CA LEU A 21 -14.86 2.65 -3.29
C LEU A 21 -15.49 2.28 -4.62
N ILE A 22 -15.15 1.10 -5.13
CA ILE A 22 -15.53 0.65 -6.46
C ILE A 22 -16.12 -0.74 -6.33
N ASP A 23 -17.27 -0.96 -6.95
CA ASP A 23 -17.90 -2.27 -6.98
C ASP A 23 -16.98 -3.29 -7.65
N GLN A 24 -17.03 -4.53 -7.18
CA GLN A 24 -16.21 -5.61 -7.71
C GLN A 24 -16.42 -5.82 -9.21
N GLU A 25 -17.65 -5.78 -9.68
CA GLU A 25 -17.97 -5.92 -11.12
C GLU A 25 -17.35 -4.78 -11.95
N ALA A 26 -17.41 -3.54 -11.44
CA ALA A 26 -16.77 -2.40 -12.09
C ALA A 26 -15.24 -2.55 -12.09
N THR A 27 -14.65 -3.08 -11.01
CA THR A 27 -13.21 -3.36 -10.95
C THR A 27 -12.78 -4.42 -11.95
N LEU A 28 -13.53 -5.51 -12.06
CA LEU A 28 -13.26 -6.57 -13.05
C LEU A 28 -13.43 -6.06 -14.49
N SER A 29 -14.45 -5.24 -14.73
CA SER A 29 -14.67 -4.61 -16.04
C SER A 29 -13.53 -3.66 -16.39
N TRP A 30 -13.05 -2.87 -15.44
CA TRP A 30 -11.88 -2.00 -15.64
C TRP A 30 -10.63 -2.82 -15.97
N LEU A 31 -10.36 -3.90 -15.23
CA LEU A 31 -9.22 -4.79 -15.50
C LEU A 31 -9.29 -5.37 -16.91
N ALA A 32 -10.45 -5.85 -17.33
CA ALA A 32 -10.64 -6.39 -18.68
C ALA A 32 -10.38 -5.33 -19.75
N ALA A 33 -10.90 -4.11 -19.58
CA ALA A 33 -10.70 -3.00 -20.50
C ALA A 33 -9.22 -2.57 -20.54
N ALA A 34 -8.53 -2.52 -19.40
CA ALA A 34 -7.12 -2.15 -19.32
C ALA A 34 -6.21 -3.16 -20.04
N HIS A 35 -6.45 -4.46 -19.85
CA HIS A 35 -5.71 -5.51 -20.58
C HIS A 35 -6.01 -5.48 -22.08
N ALA A 36 -7.26 -5.29 -22.48
CA ALA A 36 -7.60 -5.16 -23.89
C ALA A 36 -6.92 -3.93 -24.54
N ARG A 37 -6.85 -2.81 -23.81
CA ARG A 37 -6.13 -1.63 -24.25
C ARG A 37 -4.63 -1.88 -24.38
N ALA A 38 -4.03 -2.59 -23.42
CA ALA A 38 -2.62 -2.97 -23.45
C ALA A 38 -2.30 -3.85 -24.65
N GLU A 39 -3.14 -4.82 -24.97
CA GLU A 39 -2.99 -5.65 -26.18
C GLU A 39 -3.07 -4.80 -27.46
N SER A 40 -4.05 -3.90 -27.57
CA SER A 40 -4.18 -3.02 -28.73
C SER A 40 -2.94 -2.15 -28.96
N CYS A 41 -2.30 -1.68 -27.90
CA CYS A 41 -1.05 -0.90 -28.01
C CYS A 41 0.17 -1.71 -28.45
N LYS A 42 0.12 -3.04 -28.37
CA LYS A 42 1.19 -3.95 -28.87
C LYS A 42 1.04 -4.22 -30.36
N ASP A 43 -0.18 -4.19 -30.88
CA ASP A 43 -0.51 -4.60 -32.25
C ASP A 43 -0.33 -3.49 -33.31
N ASP A 44 0.25 -2.32 -32.97
CA ASP A 44 0.64 -1.29 -33.95
C ASP A 44 1.73 -1.76 -34.95
N SER A 45 2.05 -3.05 -34.97
CA SER A 45 2.92 -3.67 -35.98
C SER A 45 2.09 -3.98 -37.25
N PRO A 46 2.50 -3.49 -38.43
CA PRO A 46 1.76 -3.73 -39.66
C PRO A 46 1.78 -5.21 -40.01
N GLY A 47 0.63 -5.89 -39.93
CA GLY A 47 0.45 -7.23 -40.44
C GLY A 47 -0.39 -8.24 -39.64
N LYS A 48 -0.91 -7.91 -38.48
CA LYS A 48 -1.82 -8.80 -37.71
C LYS A 48 -3.23 -8.27 -37.63
N LEU A 49 -4.08 -8.69 -38.56
CA LEU A 49 -5.53 -8.56 -38.51
C LEU A 49 -6.13 -9.64 -37.58
N GLN A 50 -6.10 -9.43 -36.25
CA GLN A 50 -7.10 -10.05 -35.40
C GLN A 50 -8.15 -8.98 -35.03
N PRO A 51 -9.46 -9.29 -35.16
CA PRO A 51 -10.48 -8.34 -34.78
C PRO A 51 -10.37 -8.04 -33.28
N ALA A 52 -10.21 -6.77 -32.94
CA ALA A 52 -10.07 -6.27 -31.57
C ALA A 52 -11.19 -6.77 -30.62
N SER A 53 -12.37 -7.12 -31.15
CA SER A 53 -13.49 -7.69 -30.41
C SER A 53 -13.22 -9.08 -29.85
N ALA A 54 -12.58 -9.97 -30.60
CA ALA A 54 -12.33 -11.36 -30.18
C ALA A 54 -11.32 -11.45 -29.03
N SER A 55 -10.31 -10.57 -29.03
CA SER A 55 -9.32 -10.46 -27.96
C SER A 55 -9.97 -9.90 -26.67
N SER A 56 -10.78 -8.85 -26.80
CA SER A 56 -11.51 -8.23 -25.68
C SER A 56 -12.44 -9.22 -24.99
N ASP A 57 -13.21 -10.02 -25.74
CA ASP A 57 -14.12 -11.02 -25.17
C ASP A 57 -13.36 -12.15 -24.48
N ARG A 58 -12.21 -12.55 -25.02
CA ARG A 58 -11.33 -13.54 -24.39
C ARG A 58 -10.82 -13.05 -23.05
N ILE A 59 -10.32 -11.81 -23.00
CA ILE A 59 -9.81 -11.19 -21.79
C ILE A 59 -10.91 -11.07 -20.75
N ALA A 60 -12.09 -10.57 -21.11
CA ALA A 60 -13.22 -10.45 -20.22
C ALA A 60 -13.62 -11.79 -19.57
N ARG A 61 -13.63 -12.87 -20.37
CA ARG A 61 -13.86 -14.23 -19.85
C ARG A 61 -12.78 -14.69 -18.87
N LEU A 62 -11.51 -14.41 -19.15
CA LEU A 62 -10.39 -14.75 -18.25
C LEU A 62 -10.49 -13.99 -16.93
N VAL A 63 -10.70 -12.67 -17.00
CA VAL A 63 -10.86 -11.85 -15.80
C VAL A 63 -12.04 -12.31 -14.95
N LYS A 64 -13.17 -12.64 -15.59
CA LYS A 64 -14.34 -13.17 -14.89
C LYS A 64 -14.08 -14.55 -14.26
N ARG A 65 -13.32 -15.41 -14.95
CA ARG A 65 -13.01 -16.78 -14.48
C ARG A 65 -12.06 -16.79 -13.28
N TYR A 66 -11.05 -15.91 -13.27
CA TYR A 66 -10.00 -15.89 -12.25
C TYR A 66 -10.18 -14.79 -11.20
N GLY A 67 -11.03 -13.81 -11.44
CA GLY A 67 -11.42 -12.79 -10.47
C GLY A 67 -12.37 -13.35 -9.41
N CYS A 68 -12.28 -12.81 -8.19
CA CYS A 68 -13.28 -13.08 -7.16
C CYS A 68 -14.65 -12.52 -7.60
N SER A 69 -15.74 -13.26 -7.34
CA SER A 69 -17.09 -12.77 -7.61
C SER A 69 -17.50 -11.66 -6.63
N SER A 70 -18.54 -10.92 -6.99
CA SER A 70 -19.16 -9.91 -6.11
C SER A 70 -19.81 -10.51 -4.85
N GLU A 71 -20.11 -11.80 -4.85
CA GLU A 71 -20.58 -12.53 -3.67
C GLU A 71 -19.48 -12.68 -2.60
N GLN A 72 -18.21 -12.77 -3.04
CA GLN A 72 -17.05 -12.89 -2.15
C GLN A 72 -16.50 -11.53 -1.74
N ILE A 73 -16.44 -10.58 -2.67
CA ILE A 73 -15.96 -9.23 -2.46
C ILE A 73 -16.94 -8.27 -3.15
N ALA A 74 -17.76 -7.58 -2.38
CA ALA A 74 -18.74 -6.67 -2.95
C ALA A 74 -18.10 -5.37 -3.47
N VAL A 75 -17.17 -4.81 -2.69
CA VAL A 75 -16.56 -3.49 -2.96
C VAL A 75 -15.07 -3.55 -2.69
N ARG A 76 -14.29 -2.87 -3.51
CA ARG A 76 -12.84 -2.65 -3.32
C ARG A 76 -12.56 -1.18 -3.04
N GLY A 77 -11.65 -0.96 -2.10
CA GLY A 77 -11.12 0.36 -1.86
C GLY A 77 -9.81 0.58 -2.61
N THR A 78 -9.63 1.78 -3.18
CA THR A 78 -8.38 2.17 -3.84
C THR A 78 -8.05 3.65 -3.60
N GLU A 79 -6.78 3.96 -3.67
CA GLU A 79 -6.27 5.34 -3.67
C GLU A 79 -6.09 5.90 -5.09
N ILE A 80 -6.18 5.06 -6.10
CA ILE A 80 -5.91 5.38 -7.50
C ILE A 80 -7.23 5.70 -8.20
N CYS A 81 -7.38 6.92 -8.71
CA CYS A 81 -8.61 7.37 -9.38
C CYS A 81 -8.83 6.63 -10.69
N ASP A 82 -7.78 6.16 -11.34
CA ASP A 82 -7.84 5.44 -12.62
C ASP A 82 -8.83 4.28 -12.63
N PHE A 83 -9.01 3.62 -11.49
CA PHE A 83 -9.98 2.52 -11.38
C PHE A 83 -11.44 2.97 -11.40
N THR A 84 -11.71 4.28 -11.33
CA THR A 84 -13.08 4.83 -11.34
C THR A 84 -13.62 5.11 -12.74
N HIS A 85 -12.78 5.06 -13.78
CA HIS A 85 -13.17 5.39 -15.16
C HIS A 85 -12.32 4.63 -16.19
N THR A 86 -12.75 4.68 -17.45
CA THR A 86 -12.02 4.10 -18.60
C THR A 86 -11.60 5.17 -19.62
N ASN A 87 -11.49 6.42 -19.21
CA ASN A 87 -10.93 7.48 -20.05
C ASN A 87 -9.40 7.43 -19.97
N TRP A 88 -8.78 6.71 -20.92
CA TRP A 88 -7.33 6.45 -20.95
C TRP A 88 -6.47 7.71 -21.08
N ASP A 89 -6.99 8.78 -21.62
CA ASP A 89 -6.27 10.06 -21.74
C ASP A 89 -6.18 10.81 -20.41
N LYS A 90 -7.04 10.47 -19.45
CA LYS A 90 -7.12 11.07 -18.11
C LYS A 90 -6.55 10.19 -17.00
N MET A 91 -5.94 9.03 -17.33
CA MET A 91 -5.29 8.18 -16.35
C MET A 91 -4.11 8.91 -15.72
N GLU A 92 -4.01 8.84 -14.40
CA GLU A 92 -2.90 9.41 -13.64
C GLU A 92 -1.70 8.47 -13.63
N LEU A 93 -1.93 7.17 -13.44
CA LEU A 93 -0.90 6.16 -13.33
C LEU A 93 -0.91 5.19 -14.52
N PHE A 94 -2.07 4.63 -14.88
CA PHE A 94 -2.21 3.60 -15.91
C PHE A 94 -2.41 4.18 -17.31
N HIS A 95 -1.67 5.24 -17.65
CA HIS A 95 -1.64 5.74 -19.01
C HIS A 95 -0.71 4.88 -19.88
N PHE A 96 -1.08 4.71 -21.17
CA PHE A 96 -0.33 3.92 -22.14
C PHE A 96 0.62 4.77 -23.00
N ARG A 97 1.02 5.96 -22.53
CA ARG A 97 1.91 6.86 -23.27
C ARG A 97 3.32 6.32 -23.44
N ASP A 98 3.78 5.59 -22.44
CA ASP A 98 5.15 5.04 -22.37
C ASP A 98 5.22 3.59 -22.84
N GLY A 99 4.14 3.05 -23.38
CA GLY A 99 4.06 1.70 -23.93
C GLY A 99 2.93 0.84 -23.36
N PRO A 100 2.79 -0.38 -23.87
CA PRO A 100 1.65 -1.26 -23.57
C PRO A 100 1.66 -1.87 -22.17
N PHE A 101 2.77 -1.78 -21.43
CA PHE A 101 2.92 -2.46 -20.15
C PHE A 101 2.42 -1.62 -18.96
N GLY A 102 1.90 -0.42 -19.23
CA GLY A 102 1.49 0.52 -18.18
C GLY A 102 2.69 1.18 -17.47
N PRO A 103 2.50 1.70 -16.25
CA PRO A 103 3.51 2.48 -15.56
C PRO A 103 4.74 1.65 -15.21
N ASN A 104 5.91 2.27 -15.32
CA ASN A 104 7.17 1.68 -14.89
C ASN A 104 7.33 1.74 -13.35
N MET A 105 8.38 1.12 -12.83
CA MET A 105 8.60 1.03 -11.38
C MET A 105 8.83 2.40 -10.72
N SER A 106 9.45 3.35 -11.42
CA SER A 106 9.66 4.70 -10.90
C SER A 106 8.33 5.46 -10.71
N GLN A 107 7.44 5.36 -11.69
CA GLN A 107 6.10 5.96 -11.63
C GLN A 107 5.27 5.35 -10.49
N ARG A 108 5.30 4.01 -10.34
CA ARG A 108 4.63 3.31 -9.24
C ARG A 108 5.17 3.73 -7.88
N SER A 109 6.49 3.86 -7.75
CA SER A 109 7.14 4.28 -6.51
C SER A 109 6.84 5.74 -6.16
N ALA A 110 6.78 6.62 -7.15
CA ALA A 110 6.37 8.01 -6.94
C ALA A 110 4.91 8.09 -6.43
N GLN A 111 4.00 7.36 -7.07
CA GLN A 111 2.60 7.30 -6.65
C GLN A 111 2.45 6.73 -5.24
N PHE A 112 3.18 5.64 -4.92
CA PHE A 112 3.22 5.11 -3.55
C PHE A 112 3.71 6.15 -2.55
N SER A 113 4.77 6.88 -2.89
CA SER A 113 5.32 7.93 -2.02
C SER A 113 4.29 8.98 -1.65
N GLU A 114 3.60 9.53 -2.64
CA GLU A 114 2.56 10.56 -2.44
C GLU A 114 1.42 10.04 -1.56
N ILE A 115 0.92 8.84 -1.85
CA ILE A 115 -0.16 8.23 -1.08
C ILE A 115 0.29 7.95 0.35
N SER A 116 1.46 7.32 0.53
CA SER A 116 1.99 6.95 1.85
C SER A 116 2.26 8.18 2.72
N LYS A 117 2.83 9.26 2.17
CA LYS A 117 3.06 10.53 2.87
C LYS A 117 1.76 11.16 3.37
N ARG A 118 0.75 11.20 2.50
CA ARG A 118 -0.56 11.74 2.84
C ARG A 118 -1.23 10.95 3.96
N ILE A 119 -1.22 9.62 3.86
CA ILE A 119 -1.82 8.73 4.87
C ILE A 119 -1.05 8.83 6.19
N CYS A 120 0.28 8.82 6.14
CA CYS A 120 1.13 8.97 7.32
C CYS A 120 0.85 10.29 8.05
N GLY A 121 0.67 11.39 7.30
CA GLY A 121 0.32 12.69 7.86
C GLY A 121 -1.06 12.74 8.54
N GLN A 122 -1.99 11.87 8.15
CA GLN A 122 -3.30 11.76 8.82
C GLN A 122 -3.23 10.96 10.12
N PHE A 123 -2.27 10.02 10.24
CA PHE A 123 -2.04 9.27 11.47
C PHE A 123 -1.23 10.06 12.50
N PHE A 124 -0.21 10.78 12.05
CA PHE A 124 0.79 11.43 12.89
C PHE A 124 0.69 12.95 12.73
N THR A 125 -0.40 13.51 13.25
CA THR A 125 -0.58 14.98 13.29
C THR A 125 0.35 15.62 14.34
N PRO A 126 0.65 16.92 14.23
CA PRO A 126 1.54 17.62 15.17
C PRO A 126 1.10 17.55 16.64
N GLU A 127 -0.20 17.36 16.90
CA GLU A 127 -0.78 17.28 18.25
C GLU A 127 -0.52 15.93 18.92
N ILE A 128 -0.13 14.92 18.16
CA ILE A 128 0.16 13.60 18.70
C ILE A 128 1.52 13.63 19.40
N THR A 129 1.54 13.12 20.61
CA THR A 129 2.81 12.93 21.35
C THR A 129 3.72 11.98 20.56
N ALA A 130 4.98 12.37 20.38
CA ALA A 130 5.97 11.55 19.68
C ALA A 130 6.06 10.15 20.29
N PRO A 131 5.91 9.05 19.50
CA PRO A 131 6.20 7.71 19.97
C PRO A 131 7.69 7.53 20.18
N ASP A 132 8.09 6.55 20.96
CA ASP A 132 9.52 6.18 21.07
C ASP A 132 9.99 5.39 19.85
N HIS A 133 9.08 4.68 19.21
CA HIS A 133 9.36 3.89 18.01
C HIS A 133 8.20 3.92 17.02
N ILE A 134 8.52 3.98 15.74
CA ILE A 134 7.57 3.71 14.65
C ILE A 134 8.09 2.48 13.87
N VAL A 135 7.28 1.44 13.80
CA VAL A 135 7.53 0.31 12.87
C VAL A 135 6.70 0.55 11.63
N HIS A 136 7.34 0.95 10.55
CA HIS A 136 6.68 1.15 9.25
C HIS A 136 6.65 -0.16 8.47
N VAL A 137 5.45 -0.63 8.18
CA VAL A 137 5.17 -1.91 7.53
C VAL A 137 4.63 -1.65 6.12
N THR A 138 5.27 -2.21 5.11
CA THR A 138 4.76 -2.25 3.73
C THR A 138 5.44 -3.31 2.89
N CYS A 139 4.72 -3.88 1.91
CA CYS A 139 5.29 -4.68 0.83
C CYS A 139 5.01 -4.08 -0.56
N SER A 140 4.29 -2.98 -0.63
CA SER A 140 3.86 -2.35 -1.88
C SER A 140 4.64 -1.10 -2.29
N GLY A 141 5.65 -0.68 -1.51
CA GLY A 141 6.48 0.47 -1.89
C GLY A 141 7.75 0.59 -1.09
N TYR A 142 8.86 0.87 -1.80
CA TYR A 142 10.21 0.97 -1.23
C TYR A 142 10.78 2.33 -1.58
N ILE A 143 10.66 3.25 -0.64
CA ILE A 143 11.11 4.63 -0.79
C ILE A 143 12.04 5.02 0.36
N SER A 144 13.02 5.86 0.05
CA SER A 144 13.95 6.42 1.03
C SER A 144 14.16 7.92 0.72
N PRO A 145 13.92 8.82 1.69
CA PRO A 145 13.35 8.52 3.00
C PRO A 145 11.91 7.99 2.95
N SER A 146 11.53 7.15 3.91
CA SER A 146 10.15 6.66 4.01
C SER A 146 9.22 7.72 4.57
N SER A 147 7.91 7.55 4.34
CA SER A 147 6.89 8.46 4.90
C SER A 147 6.97 8.55 6.45
N ALA A 148 7.36 7.47 7.13
CA ALA A 148 7.57 7.48 8.58
C ALA A 148 8.82 8.31 8.98
N GLN A 149 9.90 8.25 8.20
CA GLN A 149 11.08 9.10 8.45
C GLN A 149 10.78 10.57 8.16
N GLU A 150 10.05 10.86 7.09
CA GLU A 150 9.65 12.23 6.76
C GLU A 150 8.76 12.86 7.82
N ILE A 151 7.78 12.10 8.38
CA ILE A 151 6.91 12.62 9.44
C ILE A 151 7.67 12.87 10.75
N VAL A 152 8.64 12.02 11.09
CA VAL A 152 9.54 12.21 12.23
C VAL A 152 10.33 13.51 12.08
N SER A 153 10.85 13.77 10.87
CA SER A 153 11.57 15.02 10.58
C SER A 153 10.63 16.24 10.63
N LYS A 154 9.48 16.15 9.97
CA LYS A 154 8.47 17.23 9.91
C LYS A 154 7.97 17.65 11.29
N ASN A 155 7.76 16.70 12.18
CA ASN A 155 7.25 16.95 13.53
C ASN A 155 8.38 17.21 14.56
N ASN A 156 9.65 17.30 14.13
CA ASN A 156 10.82 17.46 14.99
C ASN A 156 10.96 16.36 16.07
N TRP A 157 10.60 15.12 15.73
CA TRP A 157 10.67 13.97 16.64
C TRP A 157 12.00 13.23 16.62
N HIS A 158 12.97 13.67 15.83
CA HIS A 158 14.24 12.98 15.58
C HIS A 158 15.09 12.73 16.85
N GLN A 159 14.88 13.47 17.92
CA GLN A 159 15.55 13.25 19.20
C GLN A 159 14.89 12.13 20.04
N LYS A 160 13.67 11.73 19.72
CA LYS A 160 12.89 10.80 20.52
C LYS A 160 12.50 9.55 19.75
N THR A 161 12.07 9.68 18.51
CA THR A 161 11.45 8.62 17.74
C THR A 161 12.45 7.90 16.85
N VAL A 162 12.57 6.59 17.01
CA VAL A 162 13.32 5.71 16.11
C VAL A 162 12.36 5.09 15.09
N VAL A 163 12.76 5.02 13.83
CA VAL A 163 11.98 4.36 12.76
C VAL A 163 12.64 3.03 12.38
N THR A 164 11.85 1.98 12.40
CA THR A 164 12.25 0.66 11.88
C THR A 164 11.30 0.28 10.73
N HIS A 165 11.85 -0.35 9.69
CA HIS A 165 11.10 -0.79 8.53
C HIS A 165 10.91 -2.31 8.55
N ALA A 166 9.66 -2.75 8.44
CA ALA A 166 9.28 -4.14 8.21
C ALA A 166 8.79 -4.28 6.76
N TYR A 167 9.75 -4.20 5.83
CA TYR A 167 9.50 -4.23 4.40
C TYR A 167 9.73 -5.64 3.82
N HIS A 168 9.21 -5.91 2.62
CA HIS A 168 9.38 -7.16 1.89
C HIS A 168 8.87 -8.44 2.59
N MET A 169 8.09 -8.29 3.64
CA MET A 169 7.60 -9.44 4.41
C MET A 169 6.23 -9.94 3.94
N GLY A 170 5.63 -9.29 2.95
CA GLY A 170 4.28 -9.59 2.46
C GLY A 170 3.17 -9.12 3.41
N CYS A 171 1.93 -9.51 3.09
CA CYS A 171 0.74 -9.02 3.79
C CYS A 171 0.64 -9.43 5.27
N TYR A 172 1.47 -10.38 5.74
CA TYR A 172 1.52 -10.81 7.14
C TYR A 172 2.46 -9.99 8.01
N ALA A 173 3.17 -9.02 7.46
CA ALA A 173 4.26 -8.29 8.12
C ALA A 173 3.82 -7.53 9.39
N SER A 174 2.53 -7.32 9.60
CA SER A 174 1.99 -6.81 10.87
C SER A 174 2.32 -7.71 12.06
N LEU A 175 2.37 -9.05 11.88
CA LEU A 175 2.71 -9.99 12.95
C LEU A 175 4.18 -9.88 13.38
N PRO A 176 5.17 -9.92 12.47
CA PRO A 176 6.56 -9.59 12.80
C PRO A 176 6.72 -8.20 13.42
N ALA A 177 5.98 -7.19 12.95
CA ALA A 177 6.04 -5.84 13.52
C ALA A 177 5.61 -5.79 14.99
N VAL A 178 4.58 -6.56 15.38
CA VAL A 178 4.19 -6.71 16.79
C VAL A 178 5.32 -7.32 17.61
N ARG A 179 6.00 -8.36 17.11
CA ARG A 179 7.16 -8.97 17.79
C ARG A 179 8.35 -8.02 17.90
N MET A 180 8.59 -7.21 16.87
CA MET A 180 9.61 -6.14 16.93
C MET A 180 9.28 -5.12 18.02
N ALA A 181 8.02 -4.64 18.07
CA ALA A 181 7.55 -3.72 19.08
C ALA A 181 7.69 -4.30 20.51
N GLU A 182 7.37 -5.58 20.71
CA GLU A 182 7.58 -6.31 21.95
C GLU A 182 9.06 -6.32 22.36
N GLY A 183 9.96 -6.60 21.42
CA GLY A 183 11.42 -6.57 21.66
C GLY A 183 11.92 -5.18 22.05
N PHE A 184 11.41 -4.11 21.41
CA PHE A 184 11.75 -2.72 21.76
C PHE A 184 11.27 -2.37 23.17
N LEU A 185 10.05 -2.77 23.53
CA LEU A 185 9.53 -2.61 24.88
C LEU A 185 10.38 -3.34 25.91
N ALA A 186 10.73 -4.59 25.67
CA ALA A 186 11.56 -5.38 26.56
C ALA A 186 12.93 -4.71 26.78
N LYS A 187 13.58 -4.25 25.70
CA LYS A 187 14.84 -3.51 25.78
C LYS A 187 14.73 -2.21 26.59
N ALA A 188 13.67 -1.44 26.39
CA ALA A 188 13.46 -0.18 27.10
C ALA A 188 13.33 -0.37 28.63
N ARG A 189 12.88 -1.54 29.07
CA ARG A 189 12.74 -1.90 30.50
C ARG A 189 14.02 -2.42 31.16
N LEU A 190 15.00 -2.86 30.35
CA LEU A 190 16.26 -3.43 30.86
C LEU A 190 17.34 -2.38 31.13
N GLY A 191 17.16 -1.14 30.68
CA GLY A 191 18.15 -0.06 30.88
C GLY A 191 18.31 0.35 32.33
N PRO A 192 19.53 0.68 32.80
CA PRO A 192 19.76 1.18 34.17
C PRO A 192 18.97 2.47 34.40
N GLY A 193 18.10 2.46 35.39
CA GLY A 193 17.18 3.58 35.71
C GLY A 193 15.89 3.63 34.91
N SER A 194 15.69 2.70 33.98
CA SER A 194 14.60 2.73 33.00
C SER A 194 13.43 1.84 33.40
N ARG A 195 12.66 2.26 34.42
CA ARG A 195 11.28 1.79 34.59
C ARG A 195 10.32 2.67 33.79
N ARG A 196 10.60 2.86 32.47
CA ARG A 196 9.67 3.61 31.63
C ARG A 196 8.41 2.77 31.40
N SER A 197 7.36 3.12 32.13
CA SER A 197 6.00 2.53 31.95
C SER A 197 5.29 3.10 30.73
N ASP A 198 5.80 4.19 30.16
CA ASP A 198 5.19 5.02 29.13
C ASP A 198 5.82 4.83 27.74
N PHE A 199 6.67 3.81 27.54
CA PHE A 199 7.24 3.50 26.23
C PHE A 199 6.14 3.10 25.24
N ARG A 200 6.14 3.77 24.08
CA ARG A 200 5.16 3.54 23.01
C ARG A 200 5.85 3.24 21.69
N ALA A 201 5.50 2.10 21.09
CA ALA A 201 5.84 1.76 19.73
C ALA A 201 4.57 1.77 18.87
N ASP A 202 4.54 2.59 17.84
CA ASP A 202 3.43 2.67 16.90
C ASP A 202 3.75 1.80 15.68
N ILE A 203 2.80 0.94 15.29
CA ILE A 203 2.91 0.13 14.07
C ILE A 203 2.06 0.81 13.00
N PHE A 204 2.73 1.31 11.97
CA PHE A 204 2.09 1.98 10.83
C PHE A 204 2.16 1.08 9.61
N HIS A 205 1.03 0.55 9.19
CA HIS A 205 0.93 -0.36 8.04
C HIS A 205 0.29 0.36 6.84
N THR A 206 1.01 0.41 5.72
CA THR A 206 0.57 1.07 4.48
C THR A 206 0.73 0.14 3.30
N GLU A 207 -0.39 -0.26 2.70
CA GLU A 207 -0.39 -1.08 1.50
C GLU A 207 -1.21 -0.43 0.38
N VAL A 208 -0.60 -0.30 -0.79
CA VAL A 208 -1.23 0.25 -2.00
C VAL A 208 -1.07 -0.76 -3.15
N CYS A 209 -1.63 -1.94 -2.98
CA CYS A 209 -1.46 -3.06 -3.92
C CYS A 209 -1.95 -2.74 -5.33
N SER A 210 -2.92 -1.84 -5.47
CA SER A 210 -3.49 -1.43 -6.77
C SER A 210 -2.47 -0.79 -7.73
N ILE A 211 -1.36 -0.21 -7.22
CA ILE A 211 -0.30 0.32 -8.09
C ILE A 211 0.48 -0.77 -8.83
N HIS A 212 0.37 -2.03 -8.38
CA HIS A 212 1.12 -3.17 -8.93
C HIS A 212 0.34 -4.00 -9.94
N VAL A 213 -0.82 -3.55 -10.38
CA VAL A 213 -1.52 -4.20 -11.49
C VAL A 213 -0.60 -4.23 -12.71
N GLN A 214 -0.39 -5.45 -13.24
CA GLN A 214 0.40 -5.70 -14.45
C GLN A 214 -0.54 -5.88 -15.63
N LEU A 215 -0.33 -5.12 -16.68
CA LEU A 215 -1.12 -5.17 -17.91
C LEU A 215 -0.30 -5.87 -18.99
N GLN A 216 -0.68 -7.12 -19.33
CA GLN A 216 0.06 -7.95 -20.30
C GLN A 216 -0.92 -8.62 -21.27
#